data_708a50f3426a2fcac31378b56d3f40d6
#
_entry.id   708a50f3426a2fcac31378b56d3f40d6
#
_cell.length_a   1.000
_cell.length_b   1.000
_cell.length_c   1.000
_cell.angle_alpha   90.00
_cell.angle_beta   90.00
_cell.angle_gamma   90.00
#
_symmetry.space_group_name_H-M   'P 1'
#
loop_
_entity.id
_entity.type
_entity.pdbx_description
1 polymer ?
#
loop_
_entity_poly.entity_id
_entity_poly.type
_entity_poly.pdbx_seq_one_letter_code
_entity_poly.pdbx_strand_id
1 'polypeptide(L)'
;DLSVMNMPVSYDPKLGDDNILDKHITEASQITLPYRSNIFSIKFTVLEYTNPRKIMYAYMMDGFDNDWNYTEHDTRVVSYTNLPAGRYTMKVKAFFEGAPDVFSYREIGIRIKSPWYGSVWAYLLYTLLAGLILYSFIQWKRQQENQRKEKEESEIKEMKLKMFTNLSHEIRTPLTLVMNPLKKMREAENDPKQKDLYNLMY
;
A
#
# COMPACT_ATOMS: atom_id res chain seq x y z
N ASP A 1 -25.08 -30.06 10.02
CA ASP A 1 -23.64 -30.14 9.70
C ASP A 1 -23.22 -28.84 9.01
N LEU A 2 -22.00 -28.40 9.26
CA LEU A 2 -21.38 -27.27 8.60
C LEU A 2 -20.18 -27.76 7.76
N SER A 3 -20.09 -27.29 6.54
CA SER A 3 -18.89 -27.47 5.70
C SER A 3 -18.39 -26.12 5.23
N VAL A 4 -17.09 -25.91 5.28
CA VAL A 4 -16.41 -24.71 4.79
C VAL A 4 -15.42 -25.13 3.71
N MET A 5 -15.51 -24.54 2.52
CA MET A 5 -14.73 -24.92 1.34
C MET A 5 -14.82 -26.44 1.04
N ASN A 6 -16.03 -27.03 1.16
CA ASN A 6 -16.32 -28.46 1.02
C ASN A 6 -15.67 -29.38 2.05
N MET A 7 -15.05 -28.86 3.11
CA MET A 7 -14.53 -29.64 4.21
C MET A 7 -15.48 -29.55 5.41
N PRO A 8 -15.84 -30.69 6.03
CA PRO A 8 -16.67 -30.67 7.22
C PRO A 8 -15.94 -30.00 8.38
N VAL A 9 -16.65 -29.12 9.08
CA VAL A 9 -16.12 -28.40 10.24
C VAL A 9 -16.78 -28.92 11.51
N SER A 10 -15.94 -29.29 12.49
CA SER A 10 -16.36 -29.64 13.83
C SER A 10 -15.73 -28.68 14.85
N TYR A 11 -16.38 -28.53 15.99
CA TYR A 11 -15.81 -27.79 17.11
C TYR A 11 -14.60 -28.56 17.70
N ASP A 12 -13.46 -27.85 17.84
CA ASP A 12 -12.28 -28.38 18.53
C ASP A 12 -11.91 -27.44 19.69
N PRO A 13 -12.06 -27.91 20.96
CA PRO A 13 -11.78 -27.07 22.13
C PRO A 13 -10.31 -26.65 22.24
N LYS A 14 -9.39 -27.24 21.48
CA LYS A 14 -7.96 -26.88 21.48
C LYS A 14 -7.65 -25.62 20.65
N LEU A 15 -8.52 -25.22 19.73
CA LEU A 15 -8.30 -24.09 18.85
C LEU A 15 -8.66 -22.72 19.49
N GLY A 16 -9.37 -22.70 20.62
CA GLY A 16 -9.76 -21.45 21.28
C GLY A 16 -10.48 -20.47 20.35
N ASP A 17 -9.97 -19.23 20.24
CA ASP A 17 -10.55 -18.16 19.42
C ASP A 17 -10.41 -18.38 17.90
N ASP A 18 -9.62 -19.34 17.45
CA ASP A 18 -9.48 -19.72 16.04
C ASP A 18 -10.55 -20.72 15.58
N ASN A 19 -11.41 -21.17 16.48
CA ASN A 19 -12.55 -22.01 16.12
C ASN A 19 -13.53 -21.26 15.20
N ILE A 20 -14.00 -21.96 14.19
CA ILE A 20 -15.10 -21.51 13.33
C ILE A 20 -16.44 -21.54 14.10
N LEU A 21 -16.58 -22.47 15.00
CA LEU A 21 -17.76 -22.66 15.84
C LEU A 21 -17.46 -22.30 17.29
N ASP A 22 -18.37 -21.59 17.95
CA ASP A 22 -18.30 -21.30 19.39
C ASP A 22 -18.55 -22.55 20.26
N LYS A 23 -19.35 -23.47 19.75
CA LYS A 23 -19.71 -24.78 20.39
C LYS A 23 -19.98 -25.82 19.32
N HIS A 24 -20.40 -27.00 19.73
CA HIS A 24 -20.88 -27.99 18.77
C HIS A 24 -22.03 -27.41 17.92
N ILE A 25 -22.06 -27.70 16.61
CA ILE A 25 -22.99 -27.11 15.64
C ILE A 25 -24.47 -27.13 16.05
N THR A 26 -24.86 -28.16 16.82
CA THR A 26 -26.24 -28.28 17.32
C THR A 26 -26.58 -27.26 18.39
N GLU A 27 -25.60 -26.73 19.12
CA GLU A 27 -25.74 -25.75 20.20
C GLU A 27 -25.13 -24.38 19.83
N ALA A 28 -24.46 -24.32 18.70
CA ALA A 28 -23.78 -23.11 18.25
C ALA A 28 -24.79 -21.99 18.01
N SER A 29 -24.50 -20.84 18.56
CA SER A 29 -25.23 -19.59 18.34
C SER A 29 -24.56 -18.71 17.30
N GLN A 30 -23.25 -18.91 17.10
CA GLN A 30 -22.45 -18.11 16.17
C GLN A 30 -21.42 -18.96 15.42
N ILE A 31 -21.28 -18.68 14.12
CA ILE A 31 -20.26 -19.21 13.24
C ILE A 31 -19.33 -18.06 12.87
N THR A 32 -18.02 -18.20 13.08
CA THR A 32 -17.04 -17.17 12.70
C THR A 32 -16.15 -17.68 11.58
N LEU A 33 -16.30 -17.10 10.40
CA LEU A 33 -15.54 -17.47 9.20
C LEU A 33 -14.38 -16.49 8.98
N PRO A 34 -13.18 -16.98 8.68
CA PRO A 34 -12.08 -16.14 8.25
C PRO A 34 -12.39 -15.57 6.84
N TYR A 35 -11.85 -14.42 6.51
CA TYR A 35 -12.09 -13.72 5.24
C TYR A 35 -11.88 -14.61 4.00
N ARG A 36 -10.90 -15.51 4.03
CA ARG A 36 -10.60 -16.41 2.90
C ARG A 36 -11.57 -17.58 2.74
N SER A 37 -12.34 -17.90 3.77
CA SER A 37 -13.26 -19.04 3.82
C SER A 37 -14.72 -18.58 3.73
N ASN A 38 -15.02 -17.75 2.73
CA ASN A 38 -16.34 -17.17 2.51
C ASN A 38 -17.28 -18.04 1.67
N ILE A 39 -16.91 -19.30 1.43
CA ILE A 39 -17.75 -20.35 0.82
C ILE A 39 -18.05 -21.35 1.89
N PHE A 40 -19.32 -21.49 2.23
CA PHE A 40 -19.75 -22.46 3.23
C PHE A 40 -21.11 -23.05 2.89
N SER A 41 -21.33 -24.24 3.40
CA SER A 41 -22.59 -24.97 3.24
C SER A 41 -23.10 -25.40 4.62
N ILE A 42 -24.38 -25.18 4.84
CA ILE A 42 -25.06 -25.62 6.06
C ILE A 42 -26.08 -26.67 5.69
N LYS A 43 -25.96 -27.83 6.32
CA LYS A 43 -26.92 -28.92 6.21
C LYS A 43 -27.79 -28.88 7.46
N PHE A 44 -29.09 -28.77 7.26
CA PHE A 44 -30.09 -28.78 8.32
C PHE A 44 -31.07 -29.94 8.14
N THR A 45 -31.65 -30.39 9.24
CA THR A 45 -32.65 -31.41 9.24
C THR A 45 -33.57 -31.24 10.45
N VAL A 46 -34.82 -31.63 10.30
CA VAL A 46 -35.76 -31.75 11.41
C VAL A 46 -35.86 -33.26 11.76
N LEU A 47 -35.88 -33.56 13.03
CA LEU A 47 -36.10 -34.94 13.55
C LEU A 47 -37.61 -35.25 13.53
N GLU A 48 -38.14 -35.52 12.35
CA GLU A 48 -39.50 -35.93 12.15
C GLU A 48 -39.54 -37.32 11.49
N TYR A 49 -40.11 -38.28 12.17
CA TYR A 49 -40.09 -39.69 11.77
C TYR A 49 -41.41 -40.13 11.10
N THR A 50 -42.51 -39.37 11.28
CA THR A 50 -43.84 -39.80 10.83
C THR A 50 -44.05 -39.56 9.36
N ASN A 51 -43.72 -38.35 8.86
CA ASN A 51 -43.93 -37.97 7.46
C ASN A 51 -42.78 -37.06 6.92
N PRO A 52 -41.59 -37.58 6.81
CA PRO A 52 -40.40 -36.72 6.43
C PRO A 52 -40.48 -36.15 5.03
N ARG A 53 -41.25 -36.77 4.11
CA ARG A 53 -41.42 -36.32 2.71
C ARG A 53 -42.33 -35.12 2.53
N LYS A 54 -43.10 -34.74 3.55
CA LYS A 54 -44.02 -33.56 3.52
C LYS A 54 -43.44 -32.36 4.20
N ILE A 55 -42.15 -32.39 4.58
CA ILE A 55 -41.48 -31.27 5.21
C ILE A 55 -40.88 -30.38 4.15
N MET A 56 -41.29 -29.13 4.16
CA MET A 56 -40.72 -28.04 3.36
C MET A 56 -39.80 -27.23 4.24
N TYR A 57 -38.74 -26.72 3.64
CA TYR A 57 -37.80 -25.83 4.34
C TYR A 57 -37.81 -24.45 3.67
N ALA A 58 -37.66 -23.42 4.49
CA ALA A 58 -37.36 -22.10 4.01
C ALA A 58 -36.21 -21.54 4.79
N TYR A 59 -35.33 -20.86 4.10
CA TYR A 59 -34.15 -20.24 4.68
C TYR A 59 -33.94 -18.83 4.15
N MET A 60 -33.29 -18.00 4.95
CA MET A 60 -32.96 -16.64 4.58
C MET A 60 -31.68 -16.22 5.31
N MET A 61 -30.76 -15.61 4.62
CA MET A 61 -29.60 -14.95 5.19
C MET A 61 -29.94 -13.47 5.40
N ASP A 62 -30.33 -13.11 6.57
CA ASP A 62 -30.61 -11.72 6.96
C ASP A 62 -29.36 -10.86 6.83
N GLY A 63 -29.47 -9.74 6.12
CA GLY A 63 -28.34 -8.90 5.71
C GLY A 63 -27.74 -9.25 4.33
N PHE A 64 -28.24 -10.30 3.64
CA PHE A 64 -27.80 -10.68 2.29
C PHE A 64 -28.97 -11.01 1.36
N ASP A 65 -29.91 -11.88 1.80
CA ASP A 65 -31.09 -12.25 1.03
C ASP A 65 -32.20 -11.22 1.26
N ASN A 66 -32.95 -10.89 0.21
CA ASN A 66 -34.10 -9.98 0.29
C ASN A 66 -35.37 -10.72 0.77
N ASP A 67 -35.51 -11.99 0.40
CA ASP A 67 -36.70 -12.79 0.64
C ASP A 67 -36.33 -14.21 1.13
N TRP A 68 -37.36 -14.95 1.57
CA TRP A 68 -37.23 -16.35 1.94
C TRP A 68 -37.05 -17.24 0.70
N ASN A 69 -36.00 -18.07 0.73
CA ASN A 69 -35.74 -19.10 -0.24
C ASN A 69 -36.42 -20.40 0.25
N TYR A 70 -37.21 -21.03 -0.64
CA TYR A 70 -37.91 -22.28 -0.33
C TYR A 70 -37.20 -23.45 -1.00
N THR A 71 -37.13 -24.58 -0.28
CA THR A 71 -36.52 -25.80 -0.82
C THR A 71 -37.31 -27.01 -0.42
N GLU A 72 -37.30 -28.01 -1.28
CA GLU A 72 -37.99 -29.27 -1.05
C GLU A 72 -37.29 -30.18 -0.08
N HIS A 73 -37.97 -31.22 0.39
CA HIS A 73 -37.50 -32.16 1.43
C HIS A 73 -36.15 -32.83 1.10
N ASP A 74 -35.78 -32.97 -0.17
CA ASP A 74 -34.53 -33.62 -0.59
C ASP A 74 -33.31 -32.68 -0.53
N THR A 75 -33.50 -31.37 -0.66
CA THR A 75 -32.44 -30.39 -0.66
C THR A 75 -32.28 -29.77 0.74
N ARG A 76 -31.48 -30.44 1.56
CA ARG A 76 -31.21 -30.04 2.96
C ARG A 76 -29.89 -29.31 3.14
N VAL A 77 -29.22 -28.98 2.05
CA VAL A 77 -27.93 -28.30 2.03
C VAL A 77 -28.08 -26.97 1.32
N VAL A 78 -27.71 -25.91 2.00
CA VAL A 78 -27.68 -24.56 1.45
C VAL A 78 -26.24 -24.08 1.44
N SER A 79 -25.82 -23.59 0.29
CA SER A 79 -24.45 -23.09 0.09
C SER A 79 -24.50 -21.60 -0.22
N TYR A 80 -23.69 -20.85 0.50
CA TYR A 80 -23.43 -19.44 0.23
C TYR A 80 -22.01 -19.26 -0.25
N THR A 81 -21.82 -18.41 -1.25
CA THR A 81 -20.53 -18.14 -1.85
C THR A 81 -20.27 -16.65 -1.86
N ASN A 82 -19.05 -16.26 -1.58
CA ASN A 82 -18.57 -14.89 -1.73
C ASN A 82 -19.35 -13.83 -0.92
N LEU A 83 -19.79 -14.18 0.31
CA LEU A 83 -20.37 -13.19 1.20
C LEU A 83 -19.29 -12.15 1.61
N PRO A 84 -19.63 -10.86 1.55
CA PRO A 84 -18.76 -9.81 2.05
C PRO A 84 -18.43 -9.97 3.55
N ALA A 85 -17.35 -9.36 4.01
CA ALA A 85 -17.04 -9.28 5.43
C ALA A 85 -18.18 -8.54 6.16
N GLY A 86 -18.69 -9.14 7.23
CA GLY A 86 -19.85 -8.58 7.94
C GLY A 86 -20.44 -9.52 8.95
N ARG A 87 -21.60 -9.13 9.46
CA ARG A 87 -22.42 -9.93 10.38
C ARG A 87 -23.75 -10.22 9.70
N TYR A 88 -24.13 -11.48 9.68
CA TYR A 88 -25.35 -11.99 9.09
C TYR A 88 -26.07 -12.88 10.08
N THR A 89 -27.36 -13.11 9.86
CA THR A 89 -28.14 -14.07 10.63
C THR A 89 -28.82 -15.03 9.67
N MET A 90 -28.41 -16.29 9.72
CA MET A 90 -29.11 -17.33 8.95
C MET A 90 -30.33 -17.77 9.72
N LYS A 91 -31.48 -17.65 9.08
CA LYS A 91 -32.79 -18.04 9.57
C LYS A 91 -33.28 -19.25 8.79
N VAL A 92 -33.66 -20.29 9.47
CA VAL A 92 -34.20 -21.52 8.87
C VAL A 92 -35.51 -21.87 9.54
N LYS A 93 -36.51 -22.13 8.73
CA LYS A 93 -37.80 -22.65 9.19
C LYS A 93 -38.15 -23.94 8.45
N ALA A 94 -38.73 -24.87 9.15
CA ALA A 94 -39.26 -26.11 8.59
C ALA A 94 -40.75 -26.23 8.92
N PHE A 95 -41.57 -26.54 7.95
CA PHE A 95 -43.02 -26.59 8.05
C PHE A 95 -43.57 -27.74 7.22
N PHE A 96 -44.81 -28.15 7.49
CA PHE A 96 -45.45 -29.17 6.71
C PHE A 96 -46.12 -28.56 5.44
N GLU A 97 -46.04 -29.28 4.33
CA GLU A 97 -46.80 -28.94 3.14
C GLU A 97 -48.31 -28.96 3.49
N GLY A 98 -48.98 -27.84 3.36
CA GLY A 98 -50.38 -27.66 3.74
C GLY A 98 -50.65 -27.13 5.16
N ALA A 99 -49.63 -26.95 5.98
CA ALA A 99 -49.74 -26.31 7.31
C ALA A 99 -48.54 -25.37 7.57
N PRO A 100 -48.40 -24.28 6.81
CA PRO A 100 -47.25 -23.39 6.88
C PRO A 100 -47.15 -22.59 8.21
N ASP A 101 -48.26 -22.49 8.94
CA ASP A 101 -48.28 -21.77 10.23
C ASP A 101 -47.69 -22.58 11.39
N VAL A 102 -47.54 -23.91 11.22
CA VAL A 102 -46.90 -24.78 12.19
C VAL A 102 -45.47 -25.07 11.72
N PHE A 103 -44.52 -24.35 12.27
CA PHE A 103 -43.09 -24.46 11.88
C PHE A 103 -42.14 -24.56 13.05
N SER A 104 -41.02 -25.20 12.80
CA SER A 104 -39.82 -25.15 13.65
C SER A 104 -38.88 -24.09 13.10
N TYR A 105 -38.38 -23.23 13.96
CA TYR A 105 -37.57 -22.09 13.59
C TYR A 105 -36.24 -22.08 14.32
N ARG A 106 -35.18 -21.75 13.62
CA ARG A 106 -33.84 -21.58 14.20
C ARG A 106 -33.06 -20.47 13.52
N GLU A 107 -32.31 -19.74 14.33
CA GLU A 107 -31.39 -18.71 13.91
C GLU A 107 -29.95 -19.06 14.30
N ILE A 108 -29.00 -18.69 13.42
CA ILE A 108 -27.57 -18.81 13.67
C ILE A 108 -26.89 -17.53 13.17
N GLY A 109 -26.13 -16.88 14.05
CA GLY A 109 -25.29 -15.74 13.70
C GLY A 109 -24.09 -16.18 12.86
N ILE A 110 -23.81 -15.48 11.77
CA ILE A 110 -22.65 -15.74 10.91
C ILE A 110 -21.82 -14.46 10.85
N ARG A 111 -20.57 -14.55 11.25
CA ARG A 111 -19.62 -13.46 11.23
C ARG A 111 -18.47 -13.78 10.28
N ILE A 112 -18.30 -12.96 9.25
CA ILE A 112 -17.16 -13.04 8.32
C ILE A 112 -16.15 -11.95 8.71
N LYS A 113 -14.95 -12.39 9.13
CA LYS A 113 -13.88 -11.49 9.55
C LYS A 113 -13.40 -10.63 8.36
N SER A 114 -13.14 -9.34 8.61
CA SER A 114 -12.52 -8.48 7.60
C SER A 114 -11.05 -8.84 7.39
N PRO A 115 -10.50 -8.64 6.18
CA PRO A 115 -9.09 -8.84 5.94
C PRO A 115 -8.25 -7.81 6.72
N TRP A 116 -7.07 -8.22 7.19
CA TRP A 116 -6.16 -7.37 7.99
C TRP A 116 -5.73 -6.08 7.25
N TYR A 117 -5.60 -6.16 5.90
CA TYR A 117 -5.24 -5.02 5.06
C TYR A 117 -6.36 -3.99 4.87
N GLY A 118 -7.60 -4.31 5.24
CA GLY A 118 -8.74 -3.38 5.31
C GLY A 118 -8.93 -2.76 6.71
N SER A 119 -7.99 -3.00 7.64
CA SER A 119 -8.04 -2.42 8.97
C SER A 119 -7.61 -0.96 8.97
N VAL A 120 -8.12 -0.15 9.92
CA VAL A 120 -7.70 1.24 10.14
C VAL A 120 -6.17 1.35 10.31
N TRP A 121 -5.55 0.39 10.98
CA TRP A 121 -4.10 0.33 11.15
C TRP A 121 -3.34 0.14 9.83
N ALA A 122 -3.90 -0.64 8.90
CA ALA A 122 -3.31 -0.80 7.57
C ALA A 122 -3.35 0.51 6.77
N TYR A 123 -4.44 1.25 6.83
CA TYR A 123 -4.53 2.56 6.17
C TYR A 123 -3.56 3.59 6.77
N LEU A 124 -3.38 3.61 8.10
CA LEU A 124 -2.36 4.44 8.75
C LEU A 124 -0.95 4.07 8.28
N LEU A 125 -0.65 2.79 8.16
CA LEU A 125 0.63 2.32 7.64
C LEU A 125 0.84 2.75 6.18
N TYR A 126 -0.19 2.64 5.33
CA TYR A 126 -0.11 3.06 3.92
C TYR A 126 0.13 4.56 3.78
N THR A 127 -0.54 5.39 4.59
CA THR A 127 -0.33 6.85 4.57
C THR A 127 1.07 7.22 5.05
N LEU A 128 1.59 6.54 6.07
CA LEU A 128 2.96 6.73 6.55
C LEU A 128 3.98 6.37 5.47
N LEU A 129 3.83 5.21 4.82
CA LEU A 129 4.72 4.77 3.75
C LEU A 129 4.69 5.73 2.55
N ALA A 130 3.50 6.19 2.15
CA ALA A 130 3.35 7.17 1.08
C ALA A 130 4.06 8.50 1.43
N GLY A 131 3.95 8.96 2.67
CA GLY A 131 4.65 10.13 3.18
C GLY A 131 6.18 9.98 3.15
N LEU A 132 6.70 8.82 3.54
CA LEU A 132 8.14 8.53 3.49
C LEU A 132 8.68 8.50 2.05
N ILE A 133 7.93 7.90 1.13
CA ILE A 133 8.29 7.86 -0.31
C ILE A 133 8.33 9.29 -0.86
N LEU A 134 7.32 10.09 -0.58
CA LEU A 134 7.25 11.48 -1.03
C LEU A 134 8.40 12.32 -0.45
N TYR A 135 8.70 12.17 0.85
CA TYR A 135 9.81 12.82 1.51
C TYR A 135 11.16 12.43 0.87
N SER A 136 11.38 11.14 0.63
CA SER A 136 12.58 10.62 -0.02
C SER A 136 12.74 11.19 -1.44
N PHE A 137 11.65 11.26 -2.21
CA PHE A 137 11.65 11.83 -3.55
C PHE A 137 12.02 13.31 -3.54
N ILE A 138 11.47 14.09 -2.60
CA ILE A 138 11.80 15.53 -2.45
C ILE A 138 13.29 15.69 -2.10
N GLN A 139 13.83 14.89 -1.18
CA GLN A 139 15.24 14.94 -0.80
C GLN A 139 16.16 14.58 -1.99
N TRP A 140 15.80 13.55 -2.74
CA TRP A 140 16.53 13.15 -3.93
C TRP A 140 16.57 14.27 -4.99
N LYS A 141 15.42 14.93 -5.23
CA LYS A 141 15.33 16.07 -6.15
C LYS A 141 16.20 17.25 -5.69
N ARG A 142 16.14 17.62 -4.41
CA ARG A 142 16.98 18.67 -3.83
C ARG A 142 18.48 18.36 -3.97
N GLN A 143 18.87 17.12 -3.75
CA GLN A 143 20.25 16.71 -3.89
C GLN A 143 20.74 16.83 -5.34
N GLN A 144 19.92 16.48 -6.32
CA GLN A 144 20.23 16.68 -7.73
C GLN A 144 20.42 18.15 -8.09
N GLU A 145 19.54 19.02 -7.60
CA GLU A 145 19.64 20.48 -7.84
C GLU A 145 20.91 21.07 -7.23
N ASN A 146 21.29 20.65 -6.01
CA ASN A 146 22.53 21.09 -5.38
C ASN A 146 23.76 20.64 -6.16
N GLN A 147 23.80 19.39 -6.61
CA GLN A 147 24.91 18.89 -7.43
C GLN A 147 25.06 19.63 -8.77
N ARG A 148 23.94 20.04 -9.38
CA ARG A 148 24.00 20.86 -10.60
C ARG A 148 24.59 22.24 -10.32
N LYS A 149 24.16 22.92 -9.25
CA LYS A 149 24.71 24.23 -8.85
C LYS A 149 26.21 24.15 -8.54
N GLU A 150 26.66 23.14 -7.82
CA GLU A 150 28.08 22.95 -7.53
C GLU A 150 28.90 22.74 -8.81
N LYS A 151 28.39 21.99 -9.79
CA LYS A 151 29.05 21.83 -11.10
C LYS A 151 29.14 23.14 -11.87
N GLU A 152 28.04 23.89 -11.96
CA GLU A 152 28.01 25.19 -12.63
C GLU A 152 28.99 26.17 -11.97
N GLU A 153 29.06 26.23 -10.62
CA GLU A 153 30.02 27.08 -9.93
C GLU A 153 31.46 26.65 -10.18
N SER A 154 31.75 25.36 -10.25
CA SER A 154 33.11 24.86 -10.54
C SER A 154 33.53 25.18 -11.97
N GLU A 155 32.64 25.00 -12.95
CA GLU A 155 32.89 25.37 -14.35
C GLU A 155 33.15 26.87 -14.52
N ILE A 156 32.37 27.72 -13.81
CA ILE A 156 32.60 29.18 -13.82
C ILE A 156 33.98 29.54 -13.21
N LYS A 157 34.38 28.89 -12.12
CA LYS A 157 35.68 29.09 -11.49
C LYS A 157 36.82 28.69 -12.44
N GLU A 158 36.74 27.53 -13.07
CA GLU A 158 37.73 27.08 -14.05
C GLU A 158 37.81 28.02 -15.25
N MET A 159 36.69 28.49 -15.78
CA MET A 159 36.63 29.43 -16.89
C MET A 159 37.29 30.76 -16.52
N LYS A 160 37.03 31.29 -15.31
CA LYS A 160 37.70 32.48 -14.79
C LYS A 160 39.22 32.29 -14.70
N LEU A 161 39.72 31.20 -14.13
CA LEU A 161 41.14 30.92 -14.04
C LEU A 161 41.79 30.84 -15.44
N LYS A 162 41.19 30.17 -16.37
CA LYS A 162 41.66 30.07 -17.76
C LYS A 162 41.72 31.42 -18.42
N MET A 163 40.69 32.26 -18.23
CA MET A 163 40.66 33.62 -18.72
C MET A 163 41.82 34.48 -18.14
N PHE A 164 42.06 34.42 -16.79
CA PHE A 164 43.16 35.16 -16.19
C PHE A 164 44.51 34.67 -16.69
N THR A 165 44.68 33.40 -16.90
CA THR A 165 45.95 32.84 -17.43
C THR A 165 46.19 33.36 -18.86
N ASN A 166 45.17 33.31 -19.71
CA ASN A 166 45.27 33.79 -21.08
C ASN A 166 45.53 35.30 -21.16
N LEU A 167 44.81 36.11 -20.36
CA LEU A 167 45.03 37.54 -20.25
C LEU A 167 46.47 37.86 -19.78
N SER A 168 47.00 37.12 -18.80
CA SER A 168 48.36 37.32 -18.33
C SER A 168 49.37 37.06 -19.44
N HIS A 169 49.19 36.06 -20.29
CA HIS A 169 50.04 35.81 -21.43
C HIS A 169 49.90 36.86 -22.53
N GLU A 170 48.66 37.28 -22.83
CA GLU A 170 48.44 38.32 -23.83
C GLU A 170 48.96 39.72 -23.45
N ILE A 171 48.94 40.05 -22.14
CA ILE A 171 49.49 41.30 -21.64
C ILE A 171 51.03 41.24 -21.58
N ARG A 172 51.62 40.11 -21.24
CA ARG A 172 53.06 39.92 -21.15
C ARG A 172 53.77 40.24 -22.48
N THR A 173 53.19 39.79 -23.58
CA THR A 173 53.79 39.96 -24.91
C THR A 173 53.97 41.44 -25.31
N PRO A 174 52.92 42.30 -25.29
CA PRO A 174 53.08 43.71 -25.61
C PRO A 174 53.92 44.45 -24.60
N LEU A 175 53.83 44.07 -23.29
CA LEU A 175 54.66 44.71 -22.26
C LEU A 175 56.14 44.41 -22.48
N THR A 176 56.49 43.18 -22.86
CA THR A 176 57.88 42.81 -23.21
C THR A 176 58.36 43.53 -24.45
N LEU A 177 57.50 43.75 -25.43
CA LEU A 177 57.82 44.49 -26.65
C LEU A 177 58.14 45.97 -26.35
N VAL A 178 57.51 46.57 -25.36
CA VAL A 178 57.76 47.96 -24.95
C VAL A 178 58.98 48.03 -24.00
N MET A 179 59.04 47.11 -23.05
CA MET A 179 60.10 47.13 -22.04
C MET A 179 61.51 46.83 -22.59
N ASN A 180 61.63 45.93 -23.59
CA ASN A 180 62.91 45.57 -24.20
C ASN A 180 63.62 46.77 -24.91
N PRO A 181 62.91 47.55 -25.76
CA PRO A 181 63.50 48.75 -26.32
C PRO A 181 63.88 49.81 -25.26
N LEU A 182 63.00 50.01 -24.25
CA LEU A 182 63.25 50.95 -23.15
C LEU A 182 64.51 50.54 -22.35
N LYS A 183 64.68 49.27 -22.10
CA LYS A 183 65.89 48.76 -21.43
C LYS A 183 67.14 48.99 -22.26
N LYS A 184 67.11 48.74 -23.57
CA LYS A 184 68.21 49.00 -24.48
C LYS A 184 68.55 50.50 -24.57
N MET A 185 67.53 51.36 -24.60
CA MET A 185 67.75 52.81 -24.57
C MET A 185 68.40 53.29 -23.30
N ARG A 186 67.98 52.75 -22.12
CA ARG A 186 68.56 53.05 -20.83
C ARG A 186 70.04 52.62 -20.75
N GLU A 187 70.36 51.47 -21.33
CA GLU A 187 71.72 50.92 -21.34
C GLU A 187 72.67 51.70 -22.30
N ALA A 188 72.11 52.23 -23.34
CA ALA A 188 72.86 53.03 -24.35
C ALA A 188 73.04 54.50 -24.00
N GLU A 189 72.32 55.04 -23.01
CA GLU A 189 72.35 56.44 -22.60
C GLU A 189 73.50 56.75 -21.63
N ASN A 190 74.26 57.69 -22.01
CA ASN A 190 75.45 58.15 -21.19
C ASN A 190 75.15 59.41 -20.35
N ASP A 191 74.01 60.07 -20.55
CA ASP A 191 73.60 61.26 -19.77
C ASP A 191 72.93 60.81 -18.44
N PRO A 192 73.52 61.25 -17.27
CA PRO A 192 72.98 60.86 -15.95
C PRO A 192 71.53 61.34 -15.74
N LYS A 193 71.09 62.50 -16.25
CA LYS A 193 69.72 63.01 -16.09
C LYS A 193 68.66 62.22 -16.87
N GLN A 194 68.98 61.74 -18.07
CA GLN A 194 68.09 60.93 -18.88
C GLN A 194 68.03 59.48 -18.35
N LYS A 195 69.10 59.01 -17.76
CA LYS A 195 69.09 57.68 -17.13
C LYS A 195 68.16 57.60 -15.91
N ASP A 196 68.00 58.68 -15.14
CA ASP A 196 67.04 58.75 -14.03
C ASP A 196 65.60 58.80 -14.53
N LEU A 197 65.32 59.42 -15.65
CA LEU A 197 63.97 59.44 -16.25
C LEU A 197 63.59 58.04 -16.74
N TYR A 198 64.49 57.27 -17.34
CA TYR A 198 64.26 55.89 -17.73
C TYR A 198 64.07 54.96 -16.55
N ASN A 199 64.73 55.19 -15.42
CA ASN A 199 64.55 54.42 -14.20
C ASN A 199 63.13 54.62 -13.58
N LEU A 200 62.49 55.76 -13.79
CA LEU A 200 61.16 56.11 -13.34
C LEU A 200 60.07 55.43 -14.18
N MET A 201 60.34 55.13 -15.44
CA MET A 201 59.41 54.47 -16.38
C MET A 201 59.56 52.94 -16.40
N TYR A 202 60.57 52.37 -15.79
CA TYR A 202 60.80 50.93 -15.71
C TYR A 202 60.28 50.35 -14.41
#